data_165eebf4ddaec8bffc7762370507d893
#
_entry.id   165eebf4ddaec8bffc7762370507d893
#
_cell.length_a   1.000
_cell.length_b   1.000
_cell.length_c   1.000
_cell.angle_alpha   90.00
_cell.angle_beta   90.00
_cell.angle_gamma   90.00
#
_symmetry.space_group_name_H-M   'P 1'
#
loop_
_entity.id
_entity.type
_entity.pdbx_description
1 polymer ?
#
loop_
_entity_poly.entity_id
_entity_poly.type
_entity_poly.pdbx_seq_one_letter_code
_entity_poly.pdbx_strand_id
1 'polypeptide(L)'
;MRIVLIGSGGVATSLAAAVASHATASLCGIYSRQLAHAEALRDRFALACLVTDSLQQLPTADLYLIAVSDHAISEVATALPPLGGLVVHTSAVTPIDCLSRQRAYGVWYPFNSFAREVIVPFEGQKVLYQLATDEGLTTLQQWNALLQVEALPSTLDQRLWLHLAGVLASNCTNRLYTLAHRLLTQADLPTDLLDGLILRTASKATTIDPYSAQTGPARRHDLETIARHRALLEQRPDDLQEVSQLYNLFTEAILEDYPL
;
A
#
# COMPACT_ATOMS: atom_id res chain seq x y z
N MET A 1 -22.62 -12.48 1.50
CA MET A 1 -22.21 -11.18 2.13
C MET A 1 -22.46 -10.07 1.13
N ARG A 2 -23.18 -9.02 1.53
CA ARG A 2 -23.43 -7.82 0.73
C ARG A 2 -22.45 -6.73 1.10
N ILE A 3 -21.78 -6.14 0.10
CA ILE A 3 -20.67 -5.21 0.31
C ILE A 3 -20.91 -3.92 -0.46
N VAL A 4 -20.59 -2.79 0.17
CA VAL A 4 -20.55 -1.48 -0.49
C VAL A 4 -19.11 -0.98 -0.48
N LEU A 5 -18.60 -0.57 -1.64
CA LEU A 5 -17.34 0.13 -1.77
C LEU A 5 -17.56 1.64 -1.84
N ILE A 6 -16.88 2.37 -0.99
CA ILE A 6 -16.85 3.83 -0.95
C ILE A 6 -15.47 4.28 -1.42
N GLY A 7 -15.35 4.58 -2.70
CA GLY A 7 -14.12 4.89 -3.40
C GLY A 7 -13.94 4.08 -4.68
N SER A 8 -13.03 4.53 -5.55
CA SER A 8 -12.71 3.92 -6.85
C SER A 8 -11.21 3.95 -7.16
N GLY A 9 -10.37 3.99 -6.11
CA GLY A 9 -8.90 3.97 -6.21
C GLY A 9 -8.32 2.56 -6.34
N GLY A 10 -7.00 2.40 -6.22
CA GLY A 10 -6.30 1.12 -6.36
C GLY A 10 -6.80 0.04 -5.38
N VAL A 11 -7.00 0.38 -4.10
CA VAL A 11 -7.57 -0.55 -3.10
C VAL A 11 -8.98 -0.98 -3.53
N ALA A 12 -9.86 -0.03 -3.89
CA ALA A 12 -11.21 -0.33 -4.33
C ALA A 12 -11.23 -1.21 -5.59
N THR A 13 -10.29 -0.99 -6.52
CA THR A 13 -10.16 -1.80 -7.73
C THR A 13 -9.80 -3.26 -7.41
N SER A 14 -8.82 -3.48 -6.55
CA SER A 14 -8.43 -4.83 -6.13
C SER A 14 -9.52 -5.53 -5.33
N LEU A 15 -10.24 -4.79 -4.45
CA LEU A 15 -11.41 -5.32 -3.71
C LEU A 15 -12.57 -5.68 -4.64
N ALA A 16 -12.87 -4.85 -5.65
CA ALA A 16 -13.89 -5.14 -6.64
C ALA A 16 -13.57 -6.41 -7.43
N ALA A 17 -12.32 -6.56 -7.87
CA ALA A 17 -11.85 -7.77 -8.55
C ALA A 17 -12.00 -9.02 -7.68
N ALA A 18 -11.59 -8.92 -6.40
CA ALA A 18 -11.70 -10.02 -5.46
C ALA A 18 -13.16 -10.45 -5.24
N VAL A 19 -14.08 -9.49 -4.99
CA VAL A 19 -15.50 -9.82 -4.80
C VAL A 19 -16.14 -10.38 -6.07
N ALA A 20 -15.77 -9.87 -7.25
CA ALA A 20 -16.30 -10.36 -8.52
C ALA A 20 -15.99 -11.85 -8.77
N SER A 21 -14.92 -12.38 -8.20
CA SER A 21 -14.53 -13.78 -8.32
C SER A 21 -15.21 -14.73 -7.34
N HIS A 22 -15.98 -14.23 -6.36
CA HIS A 22 -16.60 -15.03 -5.31
C HIS A 22 -18.13 -15.18 -5.48
N ALA A 23 -18.62 -16.41 -5.47
CA ALA A 23 -20.05 -16.71 -5.58
C ALA A 23 -20.89 -16.35 -4.33
N THR A 24 -20.24 -16.25 -3.14
CA THR A 24 -20.90 -16.03 -1.86
C THR A 24 -20.91 -14.58 -1.39
N ALA A 25 -20.30 -13.69 -2.17
CA ALA A 25 -20.26 -12.26 -1.90
C ALA A 25 -20.71 -11.47 -3.11
N SER A 26 -21.30 -10.30 -2.89
CA SER A 26 -21.71 -9.40 -3.96
C SER A 26 -21.44 -7.94 -3.60
N LEU A 27 -20.88 -7.20 -4.53
CA LEU A 27 -20.93 -5.76 -4.46
C LEU A 27 -22.35 -5.32 -4.78
N CYS A 28 -23.02 -4.67 -3.83
CA CYS A 28 -24.35 -4.11 -4.03
C CYS A 28 -24.33 -2.61 -4.29
N GLY A 29 -23.20 -1.93 -4.02
CA GLY A 29 -23.02 -0.52 -4.31
C GLY A 29 -21.58 -0.09 -4.45
N ILE A 30 -21.33 0.89 -5.31
CA ILE A 30 -20.04 1.58 -5.44
C ILE A 30 -20.32 3.08 -5.41
N TYR A 31 -19.66 3.78 -4.50
CA TYR A 31 -19.70 5.24 -4.44
C TYR A 31 -18.40 5.84 -4.94
N SER A 32 -18.49 6.92 -5.71
CA SER A 32 -17.37 7.80 -6.02
C SER A 32 -17.86 9.22 -6.21
N ARG A 33 -17.10 10.23 -5.73
CA ARG A 33 -17.41 11.65 -5.97
C ARG A 33 -17.59 12.01 -7.46
N GLN A 34 -16.91 11.27 -8.32
CA GLN A 34 -17.11 11.34 -9.76
C GLN A 34 -17.80 10.03 -10.20
N LEU A 35 -19.07 10.13 -10.55
CA LEU A 35 -19.89 8.99 -10.91
C LEU A 35 -19.24 8.10 -11.97
N ALA A 36 -18.63 8.72 -12.99
CA ALA A 36 -17.93 8.03 -14.07
C ALA A 36 -16.82 7.08 -13.56
N HIS A 37 -16.18 7.37 -12.42
CA HIS A 37 -15.18 6.46 -11.85
C HIS A 37 -15.82 5.21 -11.21
N ALA A 38 -17.01 5.35 -10.62
CA ALA A 38 -17.75 4.20 -10.10
C ALA A 38 -18.32 3.34 -11.24
N GLU A 39 -18.81 3.98 -12.30
CA GLU A 39 -19.27 3.31 -13.52
C GLU A 39 -18.14 2.52 -14.19
N ALA A 40 -16.98 3.15 -14.39
CA ALA A 40 -15.80 2.49 -14.95
C ALA A 40 -15.36 1.27 -14.13
N LEU A 41 -15.41 1.36 -12.78
CA LEU A 41 -15.08 0.24 -11.91
C LEU A 41 -16.11 -0.89 -12.01
N ARG A 42 -17.41 -0.57 -12.03
CA ARG A 42 -18.49 -1.54 -12.26
C ARG A 42 -18.30 -2.27 -13.58
N ASP A 43 -18.09 -1.50 -14.66
CA ASP A 43 -18.04 -2.04 -16.03
C ASP A 43 -16.79 -2.89 -16.25
N ARG A 44 -15.65 -2.50 -15.65
CA ARG A 44 -14.40 -3.27 -15.70
C ARG A 44 -14.55 -4.70 -15.22
N PHE A 45 -15.39 -4.93 -14.21
CA PHE A 45 -15.60 -6.26 -13.61
C PHE A 45 -17.01 -6.81 -13.86
N ALA A 46 -17.79 -6.20 -14.75
CA ALA A 46 -19.17 -6.59 -15.09
C ALA A 46 -20.06 -6.78 -13.84
N LEU A 47 -19.98 -5.86 -12.87
CA LEU A 47 -20.65 -5.96 -11.59
C LEU A 47 -22.13 -5.54 -11.70
N ALA A 48 -23.02 -6.34 -11.15
CA ALA A 48 -24.45 -6.01 -11.06
C ALA A 48 -24.74 -5.24 -9.76
N CYS A 49 -24.29 -3.97 -9.67
CA CYS A 49 -24.43 -3.14 -8.47
C CYS A 49 -24.89 -1.72 -8.79
N LEU A 50 -25.46 -1.06 -7.77
CA LEU A 50 -25.75 0.38 -7.83
C LEU A 50 -24.43 1.17 -7.92
N VAL A 51 -24.37 2.19 -8.76
CA VAL A 51 -23.32 3.21 -8.74
C VAL A 51 -23.92 4.56 -8.38
N THR A 52 -23.25 5.31 -7.53
CA THR A 52 -23.77 6.61 -7.06
C THR A 52 -22.63 7.56 -6.68
N ASP A 53 -22.91 8.85 -6.80
CA ASP A 53 -22.10 9.96 -6.25
C ASP A 53 -22.71 10.57 -4.99
N SER A 54 -23.78 9.96 -4.44
CA SER A 54 -24.46 10.38 -3.22
C SER A 54 -24.33 9.33 -2.11
N LEU A 55 -23.69 9.70 -0.99
CA LEU A 55 -23.58 8.85 0.20
C LEU A 55 -24.95 8.54 0.84
N GLN A 56 -25.97 9.34 0.55
CA GLN A 56 -27.34 9.14 1.04
C GLN A 56 -28.10 8.03 0.27
N GLN A 57 -27.56 7.60 -0.86
CA GLN A 57 -28.18 6.59 -1.73
C GLN A 57 -27.49 5.22 -1.61
N LEU A 58 -26.62 5.03 -0.62
CA LEU A 58 -25.95 3.74 -0.41
C LEU A 58 -26.97 2.65 -0.07
N PRO A 59 -26.92 1.48 -0.71
CA PRO A 59 -27.81 0.36 -0.39
C PRO A 59 -27.44 -0.24 0.97
N THR A 60 -28.40 -0.93 1.58
CA THR A 60 -28.16 -1.73 2.79
C THR A 60 -27.17 -2.85 2.49
N ALA A 61 -26.14 -3.00 3.35
CA ALA A 61 -25.09 -3.99 3.21
C ALA A 61 -24.63 -4.51 4.58
N ASP A 62 -23.91 -5.64 4.56
CA ASP A 62 -23.27 -6.21 5.76
C ASP A 62 -21.96 -5.47 6.07
N LEU A 63 -21.24 -5.02 5.02
CA LEU A 63 -19.93 -4.38 5.12
C LEU A 63 -19.85 -3.17 4.19
N TYR A 64 -19.39 -2.05 4.72
CA TYR A 64 -19.05 -0.82 4.00
C TYR A 64 -17.55 -0.55 4.10
N LEU A 65 -16.85 -0.55 2.97
CA LEU A 65 -15.41 -0.36 2.88
C LEU A 65 -15.11 1.03 2.32
N ILE A 66 -14.55 1.91 3.16
CA ILE A 66 -14.12 3.24 2.76
C ILE A 66 -12.68 3.15 2.24
N ALA A 67 -12.54 3.12 0.92
CA ALA A 67 -11.30 3.00 0.17
C ALA A 67 -11.04 4.27 -0.67
N VAL A 68 -11.15 5.43 -0.04
CA VAL A 68 -10.77 6.74 -0.58
C VAL A 68 -9.37 7.12 -0.11
N SER A 69 -8.83 8.24 -0.60
CA SER A 69 -7.57 8.80 -0.08
C SER A 69 -7.69 9.20 1.39
N ASP A 70 -6.62 9.08 2.15
CA ASP A 70 -6.62 9.29 3.61
C ASP A 70 -7.23 10.66 4.00
N HIS A 71 -6.87 11.73 3.29
CA HIS A 71 -7.40 13.07 3.55
C HIS A 71 -8.92 13.21 3.31
N ALA A 72 -9.53 12.31 2.53
CA ALA A 72 -10.96 12.34 2.26
C ALA A 72 -11.79 11.48 3.23
N ILE A 73 -11.17 10.64 4.06
CA ILE A 73 -11.89 9.72 4.96
C ILE A 73 -12.75 10.49 5.95
N SER A 74 -12.23 11.53 6.59
CA SER A 74 -12.98 12.30 7.60
C SER A 74 -14.19 13.03 7.00
N GLU A 75 -14.06 13.56 5.78
CA GLU A 75 -15.17 14.18 5.05
C GLU A 75 -16.26 13.14 4.75
N VAL A 76 -15.87 12.00 4.17
CA VAL A 76 -16.79 10.89 3.89
C VAL A 76 -17.46 10.39 5.17
N ALA A 77 -16.70 10.16 6.25
CA ALA A 77 -17.21 9.70 7.53
C ALA A 77 -18.27 10.66 8.12
N THR A 78 -18.05 11.97 7.99
CA THR A 78 -18.99 13.01 8.45
C THR A 78 -20.29 13.01 7.63
N ALA A 79 -20.18 12.80 6.33
CA ALA A 79 -21.31 12.85 5.40
C ALA A 79 -22.12 11.54 5.34
N LEU A 80 -21.58 10.42 5.86
CA LEU A 80 -22.27 9.13 5.88
C LEU A 80 -23.51 9.20 6.78
N PRO A 81 -24.66 8.67 6.33
CA PRO A 81 -25.80 8.41 7.21
C PRO A 81 -25.47 7.29 8.19
N PRO A 82 -26.26 7.10 9.26
CA PRO A 82 -26.17 5.89 10.09
C PRO A 82 -26.43 4.64 9.24
N LEU A 83 -25.49 3.70 9.25
CA LEU A 83 -25.51 2.48 8.46
C LEU A 83 -25.74 1.26 9.36
N GLY A 84 -26.46 0.24 8.87
CA GLY A 84 -26.81 -0.95 9.65
C GLY A 84 -25.74 -2.04 9.68
N GLY A 85 -24.70 -1.96 8.84
CA GLY A 85 -23.60 -2.91 8.75
C GLY A 85 -22.30 -2.40 9.37
N LEU A 86 -21.26 -3.21 9.30
CA LEU A 86 -19.91 -2.81 9.71
C LEU A 86 -19.33 -1.78 8.73
N VAL A 87 -18.83 -0.67 9.25
CA VAL A 87 -18.17 0.39 8.46
C VAL A 87 -16.68 0.43 8.80
N VAL A 88 -15.82 0.18 7.83
CA VAL A 88 -14.37 0.25 8.03
C VAL A 88 -13.70 1.11 6.95
N HIS A 89 -12.66 1.85 7.34
CA HIS A 89 -11.77 2.47 6.37
C HIS A 89 -10.50 1.63 6.15
N THR A 90 -9.77 1.92 5.08
CA THR A 90 -8.57 1.16 4.68
C THR A 90 -7.25 1.91 4.91
N SER A 91 -7.27 3.00 5.66
CA SER A 91 -6.10 3.84 5.94
C SER A 91 -5.26 3.32 7.10
N ALA A 92 -3.94 3.37 6.96
CA ALA A 92 -3.01 3.13 8.05
C ALA A 92 -3.01 4.26 9.10
N VAL A 93 -3.14 5.51 8.63
CA VAL A 93 -2.84 6.71 9.42
C VAL A 93 -4.07 7.37 10.05
N THR A 94 -5.27 7.01 9.58
CA THR A 94 -6.51 7.61 10.07
C THR A 94 -6.98 6.89 11.34
N PRO A 95 -7.28 7.63 12.45
CA PRO A 95 -7.90 7.06 13.63
C PRO A 95 -9.31 6.54 13.33
N ILE A 96 -9.72 5.45 13.99
CA ILE A 96 -11.07 4.87 13.80
C ILE A 96 -12.19 5.79 14.32
N ASP A 97 -11.90 6.68 15.25
CA ASP A 97 -12.87 7.58 15.89
C ASP A 97 -13.56 8.54 14.91
N CYS A 98 -12.99 8.76 13.73
CA CYS A 98 -13.67 9.49 12.66
C CYS A 98 -15.01 8.83 12.28
N LEU A 99 -15.18 7.53 12.51
CA LEU A 99 -16.38 6.74 12.25
C LEU A 99 -17.28 6.56 13.47
N SER A 100 -17.04 7.25 14.59
CA SER A 100 -17.77 7.07 15.87
C SER A 100 -19.28 7.35 15.82
N ARG A 101 -19.77 7.95 14.73
CA ARG A 101 -21.21 8.10 14.46
C ARG A 101 -21.88 6.81 13.96
N GLN A 102 -21.09 5.80 13.58
CA GLN A 102 -21.56 4.50 13.13
C GLN A 102 -21.65 3.53 14.34
N ARG A 103 -22.59 2.60 14.29
CA ARG A 103 -22.82 1.63 15.37
C ARG A 103 -21.70 0.60 15.47
N ALA A 104 -21.29 0.02 14.33
CA ALA A 104 -20.18 -0.92 14.22
C ALA A 104 -19.15 -0.34 13.25
N TYR A 105 -17.95 -0.04 13.73
CA TYR A 105 -16.94 0.63 12.91
C TYR A 105 -15.51 0.27 13.29
N GLY A 106 -14.60 0.58 12.39
CA GLY A 106 -13.18 0.34 12.61
C GLY A 106 -12.31 0.62 11.39
N VAL A 107 -11.19 -0.04 11.34
CA VAL A 107 -10.25 -0.06 10.23
C VAL A 107 -9.97 -1.50 9.80
N TRP A 108 -9.84 -1.70 8.52
CA TRP A 108 -9.32 -2.89 7.88
C TRP A 108 -8.25 -2.46 6.88
N TYR A 109 -6.99 -2.54 7.30
CA TYR A 109 -5.84 -2.01 6.55
C TYR A 109 -5.11 -3.12 5.81
N PRO A 110 -5.33 -3.27 4.51
CA PRO A 110 -4.56 -4.20 3.68
C PRO A 110 -3.18 -3.61 3.41
N PHE A 111 -2.14 -4.30 3.89
CA PHE A 111 -0.77 -3.82 3.75
C PHE A 111 -0.16 -4.26 2.43
N ASN A 112 -0.29 -3.41 1.42
CA ASN A 112 0.33 -3.60 0.11
C ASN A 112 0.41 -2.27 -0.66
N SER A 113 1.10 -2.26 -1.81
CA SER A 113 1.10 -1.14 -2.74
C SER A 113 0.01 -1.35 -3.79
N PHE A 114 -1.02 -0.50 -3.77
CA PHE A 114 -2.18 -0.60 -4.66
C PHE A 114 -2.17 0.50 -5.72
N ALA A 115 -2.21 0.10 -6.98
CA ALA A 115 -2.40 1.00 -8.12
C ALA A 115 -3.68 0.58 -8.89
N ARG A 116 -4.32 1.52 -9.60
CA ARG A 116 -5.54 1.22 -10.36
C ARG A 116 -5.31 0.25 -11.51
N GLU A 117 -4.12 0.29 -12.07
CA GLU A 117 -3.71 -0.48 -13.24
C GLU A 117 -3.38 -1.94 -12.88
N VAL A 118 -3.02 -2.19 -11.62
CA VAL A 118 -2.56 -3.50 -11.15
C VAL A 118 -3.54 -4.05 -10.13
N ILE A 119 -4.10 -5.23 -10.41
CA ILE A 119 -4.91 -5.97 -9.45
C ILE A 119 -3.97 -6.71 -8.49
N VAL A 120 -4.08 -6.41 -7.22
CA VAL A 120 -3.32 -7.07 -6.16
C VAL A 120 -4.22 -8.15 -5.54
N PRO A 121 -3.86 -9.45 -5.62
CA PRO A 121 -4.62 -10.51 -4.99
C PRO A 121 -4.51 -10.40 -3.46
N PHE A 122 -5.57 -10.78 -2.74
CA PHE A 122 -5.58 -10.72 -1.27
C PHE A 122 -5.16 -12.04 -0.61
N GLU A 123 -5.32 -13.17 -1.30
CA GLU A 123 -4.99 -14.49 -0.77
C GLU A 123 -3.58 -14.55 -0.17
N GLY A 124 -3.49 -14.99 1.08
CA GLY A 124 -2.23 -15.10 1.83
C GLY A 124 -1.64 -13.78 2.31
N GLN A 125 -2.30 -12.64 2.04
CA GLN A 125 -1.81 -11.34 2.54
C GLN A 125 -2.10 -11.15 4.02
N LYS A 126 -1.26 -10.34 4.67
CA LYS A 126 -1.49 -9.87 6.04
C LYS A 126 -2.26 -8.56 6.02
N VAL A 127 -3.24 -8.48 6.88
CA VAL A 127 -4.11 -7.31 7.05
C VAL A 127 -4.12 -6.91 8.51
N LEU A 128 -4.00 -5.63 8.81
CA LEU A 128 -4.18 -5.13 10.16
C LEU A 128 -5.61 -4.62 10.35
N TYR A 129 -6.20 -4.87 11.52
CA TYR A 129 -7.52 -4.35 11.83
C TYR A 129 -7.62 -3.81 13.25
N GLN A 130 -8.59 -2.93 13.45
CA GLN A 130 -9.05 -2.48 14.75
C GLN A 130 -10.54 -2.21 14.66
N LEU A 131 -11.32 -2.76 15.60
CA LEU A 131 -12.74 -2.46 15.78
C LEU A 131 -12.94 -1.66 17.06
N ALA A 132 -13.92 -0.76 17.05
CA ALA A 132 -14.30 0.00 18.23
C ALA A 132 -14.98 -0.89 19.28
N THR A 133 -15.75 -1.89 18.82
CA THR A 133 -16.46 -2.88 19.64
C THR A 133 -16.48 -4.23 18.94
N ASP A 134 -16.86 -5.28 19.65
CA ASP A 134 -17.00 -6.63 19.06
C ASP A 134 -18.20 -6.77 18.10
N GLU A 135 -19.05 -5.77 18.00
CA GLU A 135 -20.28 -5.83 17.20
C GLU A 135 -20.03 -6.07 15.70
N GLY A 136 -18.91 -5.74 15.13
CA GLY A 136 -18.56 -6.02 13.73
C GLY A 136 -17.70 -7.26 13.53
N LEU A 137 -17.28 -7.94 14.59
CA LEU A 137 -16.23 -8.97 14.51
C LEU A 137 -16.61 -10.15 13.63
N THR A 138 -17.84 -10.65 13.73
CA THR A 138 -18.30 -11.77 12.90
C THR A 138 -18.29 -11.41 11.41
N THR A 139 -18.75 -10.21 11.05
CA THR A 139 -18.73 -9.72 9.67
C THR A 139 -17.30 -9.59 9.17
N LEU A 140 -16.37 -9.05 10.00
CA LEU A 140 -14.98 -8.94 9.65
C LEU A 140 -14.30 -10.30 9.46
N GLN A 141 -14.59 -11.27 10.32
CA GLN A 141 -14.08 -12.64 10.19
C GLN A 141 -14.56 -13.33 8.91
N GLN A 142 -15.83 -13.17 8.54
CA GLN A 142 -16.38 -13.67 7.28
C GLN A 142 -15.70 -13.01 6.07
N TRP A 143 -15.46 -11.69 6.15
CA TRP A 143 -14.74 -10.95 5.13
C TRP A 143 -13.29 -11.45 4.97
N ASN A 144 -12.56 -11.61 6.06
CA ASN A 144 -11.20 -12.12 6.05
C ASN A 144 -11.11 -13.55 5.49
N ALA A 145 -12.04 -14.41 5.87
CA ALA A 145 -12.13 -15.78 5.37
C ALA A 145 -12.43 -15.81 3.85
N LEU A 146 -13.32 -14.93 3.37
CA LEU A 146 -13.64 -14.80 1.96
C LEU A 146 -12.40 -14.41 1.14
N LEU A 147 -11.61 -13.47 1.61
CA LEU A 147 -10.39 -13.02 0.93
C LEU A 147 -9.17 -13.90 1.22
N GLN A 148 -9.29 -14.89 2.11
CA GLN A 148 -8.20 -15.77 2.55
C GLN A 148 -6.99 -14.99 3.09
N VAL A 149 -7.24 -13.92 3.86
CA VAL A 149 -6.20 -13.08 4.47
C VAL A 149 -5.90 -13.50 5.90
N GLU A 150 -4.65 -13.30 6.33
CA GLU A 150 -4.25 -13.37 7.73
C GLU A 150 -4.48 -12.01 8.38
N ALA A 151 -5.53 -11.90 9.21
CA ALA A 151 -5.88 -10.63 9.86
C ALA A 151 -5.35 -10.56 11.29
N LEU A 152 -4.61 -9.51 11.60
CA LEU A 152 -3.99 -9.27 12.90
C LEU A 152 -4.61 -8.03 13.56
N PRO A 153 -5.00 -8.10 14.86
CA PRO A 153 -5.44 -6.92 15.58
C PRO A 153 -4.26 -5.92 15.72
N SER A 154 -4.58 -4.63 15.70
CA SER A 154 -3.54 -3.60 15.76
C SER A 154 -4.04 -2.32 16.42
N THR A 155 -3.13 -1.55 16.98
CA THR A 155 -3.34 -0.15 17.39
C THR A 155 -3.03 0.80 16.21
N LEU A 156 -3.41 2.08 16.37
CA LEU A 156 -3.03 3.12 15.40
C LEU A 156 -1.50 3.24 15.28
N ASP A 157 -0.78 3.23 16.41
CA ASP A 157 0.69 3.34 16.42
C ASP A 157 1.33 2.18 15.66
N GLN A 158 0.85 0.95 15.85
CA GLN A 158 1.37 -0.20 15.11
C GLN A 158 1.15 -0.07 13.61
N ARG A 159 0.00 0.45 13.16
CA ARG A 159 -0.25 0.71 11.75
C ARG A 159 0.66 1.80 11.20
N LEU A 160 0.90 2.87 11.97
CA LEU A 160 1.82 3.96 11.59
C LEU A 160 3.25 3.44 11.40
N TRP A 161 3.77 2.63 12.33
CA TRP A 161 5.09 2.03 12.22
C TRP A 161 5.18 1.09 11.02
N LEU A 162 4.18 0.23 10.82
CA LEU A 162 4.15 -0.66 9.66
C LEU A 162 4.09 0.12 8.34
N HIS A 163 3.27 1.18 8.29
CA HIS A 163 3.17 2.03 7.10
C HIS A 163 4.50 2.71 6.78
N LEU A 164 5.18 3.28 7.80
CA LEU A 164 6.50 3.90 7.63
C LEU A 164 7.53 2.89 7.13
N ALA A 165 7.57 1.69 7.71
CA ALA A 165 8.44 0.60 7.24
C ALA A 165 8.13 0.24 5.77
N GLY A 166 6.84 0.18 5.40
CA GLY A 166 6.40 -0.07 4.03
C GLY A 166 6.81 1.02 3.05
N VAL A 167 6.76 2.29 3.46
CA VAL A 167 7.26 3.42 2.65
C VAL A 167 8.76 3.24 2.35
N LEU A 168 9.56 2.87 3.33
CA LEU A 168 11.00 2.60 3.13
C LEU A 168 11.22 1.39 2.21
N ALA A 169 10.53 0.28 2.48
CA ALA A 169 10.70 -0.98 1.73
C ALA A 169 10.17 -0.94 0.30
N SER A 170 9.23 -0.04 -0.01
CA SER A 170 8.56 0.03 -1.31
C SER A 170 8.82 1.38 -2.00
N ASN A 171 8.26 2.48 -1.47
CA ASN A 171 8.28 3.77 -2.17
C ASN A 171 9.69 4.36 -2.30
N CYS A 172 10.46 4.38 -1.21
CA CYS A 172 11.85 4.85 -1.22
C CYS A 172 12.72 3.94 -2.08
N THR A 173 12.54 2.62 -1.96
CA THR A 173 13.25 1.63 -2.79
C THR A 173 12.96 1.82 -4.27
N ASN A 174 11.69 2.06 -4.67
CA ASN A 174 11.35 2.36 -6.06
C ASN A 174 12.01 3.67 -6.55
N ARG A 175 12.14 4.68 -5.68
CA ARG A 175 12.90 5.91 -6.01
C ARG A 175 14.37 5.60 -6.27
N LEU A 176 14.99 4.73 -5.48
CA LEU A 176 16.38 4.29 -5.71
C LEU A 176 16.53 3.57 -7.05
N TYR A 177 15.58 2.72 -7.45
CA TYR A 177 15.59 2.12 -8.79
C TYR A 177 15.52 3.17 -9.89
N THR A 178 14.67 4.20 -9.74
CA THR A 178 14.59 5.33 -10.70
C THR A 178 15.94 6.03 -10.84
N LEU A 179 16.64 6.27 -9.74
CA LEU A 179 17.95 6.91 -9.75
C LEU A 179 19.03 6.01 -10.40
N ALA A 180 19.01 4.71 -10.09
CA ALA A 180 19.91 3.73 -10.70
C ALA A 180 19.71 3.63 -12.22
N HIS A 181 18.45 3.63 -12.71
CA HIS A 181 18.16 3.67 -14.14
C HIS A 181 18.70 4.94 -14.81
N ARG A 182 18.61 6.11 -14.14
CA ARG A 182 19.20 7.36 -14.66
C ARG A 182 20.70 7.26 -14.82
N LEU A 183 21.42 6.62 -13.88
CA LEU A 183 22.88 6.40 -14.01
C LEU A 183 23.22 5.56 -15.24
N LEU A 184 22.47 4.48 -15.50
CA LEU A 184 22.68 3.67 -16.70
C LEU A 184 22.39 4.44 -17.99
N THR A 185 21.27 5.19 -18.02
CA THR A 185 20.94 6.04 -19.18
C THR A 185 22.03 7.07 -19.46
N GLN A 186 22.64 7.68 -18.44
CA GLN A 186 23.74 8.62 -18.61
C GLN A 186 25.03 7.97 -19.11
N ALA A 187 25.17 6.67 -18.90
CA ALA A 187 26.31 5.87 -19.36
C ALA A 187 26.03 5.17 -20.71
N ASP A 188 24.88 5.47 -21.36
CA ASP A 188 24.42 4.80 -22.58
C ASP A 188 24.31 3.29 -22.44
N LEU A 189 23.89 2.82 -21.24
CA LEU A 189 23.69 1.41 -20.93
C LEU A 189 22.19 1.07 -20.82
N PRO A 190 21.78 -0.15 -21.25
CA PRO A 190 20.41 -0.64 -21.09
C PRO A 190 20.00 -0.73 -19.61
N THR A 191 18.79 -0.27 -19.26
CA THR A 191 18.31 -0.26 -17.88
C THR A 191 17.96 -1.65 -17.36
N ASP A 192 17.61 -2.61 -18.24
CA ASP A 192 17.30 -4.00 -17.92
C ASP A 192 18.50 -4.79 -17.35
N LEU A 193 19.72 -4.24 -17.47
CA LEU A 193 20.89 -4.80 -16.76
C LEU A 193 20.69 -4.88 -15.23
N LEU A 194 19.80 -4.08 -14.67
CA LEU A 194 19.50 -4.08 -13.24
C LEU A 194 18.43 -5.11 -12.84
N ASP A 195 17.61 -5.62 -13.75
CA ASP A 195 16.44 -6.44 -13.44
C ASP A 195 16.79 -7.66 -12.57
N GLY A 196 17.80 -8.41 -12.99
CA GLY A 196 18.26 -9.56 -12.23
C GLY A 196 18.86 -9.23 -10.87
N LEU A 197 19.49 -8.06 -10.72
CA LEU A 197 20.02 -7.60 -9.43
C LEU A 197 18.88 -7.18 -8.49
N ILE A 198 17.90 -6.44 -8.98
CA ILE A 198 16.72 -6.00 -8.25
C ILE A 198 15.97 -7.20 -7.68
N LEU A 199 15.63 -8.17 -8.53
CA LEU A 199 14.91 -9.38 -8.12
C LEU A 199 15.68 -10.20 -7.08
N ARG A 200 16.99 -10.39 -7.26
CA ARG A 200 17.82 -11.12 -6.29
C ARG A 200 17.93 -10.38 -4.96
N THR A 201 18.04 -9.06 -4.97
CA THR A 201 18.13 -8.25 -3.75
C THR A 201 16.83 -8.33 -2.96
N ALA A 202 15.68 -8.20 -3.61
CA ALA A 202 14.37 -8.33 -2.99
C ALA A 202 14.14 -9.74 -2.41
N SER A 203 14.43 -10.79 -3.21
CA SER A 203 14.31 -12.19 -2.75
C SER A 203 15.23 -12.48 -1.55
N LYS A 204 16.47 -11.98 -1.57
CA LYS A 204 17.41 -12.17 -0.46
C LYS A 204 16.93 -11.51 0.82
N ALA A 205 16.34 -10.30 0.73
CA ALA A 205 15.82 -9.58 1.89
C ALA A 205 14.63 -10.27 2.57
N THR A 206 13.94 -11.19 1.88
CA THR A 206 12.84 -11.99 2.47
C THR A 206 13.28 -13.34 3.03
N THR A 207 14.50 -13.76 2.76
CA THR A 207 15.01 -15.10 3.14
C THR A 207 16.18 -15.05 4.13
N ILE A 208 16.91 -13.96 4.14
CA ILE A 208 18.06 -13.71 5.02
C ILE A 208 17.85 -12.36 5.71
N ASP A 209 18.26 -12.27 6.98
CA ASP A 209 18.26 -10.96 7.66
C ASP A 209 19.04 -9.92 6.85
N PRO A 210 18.41 -8.76 6.52
CA PRO A 210 19.03 -7.73 5.67
C PRO A 210 20.36 -7.21 6.17
N TYR A 211 20.54 -7.08 7.49
CA TYR A 211 21.81 -6.67 8.08
C TYR A 211 22.92 -7.69 7.75
N SER A 212 22.67 -8.97 7.99
CA SER A 212 23.62 -10.06 7.67
C SER A 212 23.87 -10.21 6.17
N ALA A 213 22.89 -9.83 5.36
CA ALA A 213 22.93 -9.94 3.90
C ALA A 213 23.66 -8.79 3.21
N GLN A 214 24.08 -7.74 3.95
CA GLN A 214 24.70 -6.56 3.38
C GLN A 214 26.00 -6.90 2.65
N THR A 215 26.18 -6.33 1.46
CA THR A 215 27.36 -6.47 0.60
C THR A 215 27.78 -5.10 0.05
N GLY A 216 28.81 -5.08 -0.75
CA GLY A 216 29.26 -3.86 -1.45
C GLY A 216 30.59 -3.29 -0.93
N PRO A 217 31.10 -2.22 -1.53
CA PRO A 217 32.39 -1.63 -1.19
C PRO A 217 32.41 -1.10 0.27
N ALA A 218 31.37 -0.41 0.71
CA ALA A 218 31.27 0.10 2.08
C ALA A 218 31.36 -1.03 3.12
N ARG A 219 30.60 -2.13 2.92
CA ARG A 219 30.64 -3.31 3.82
C ARG A 219 32.06 -3.92 3.94
N ARG A 220 32.87 -3.83 2.89
CA ARG A 220 34.25 -4.35 2.87
C ARG A 220 35.33 -3.30 3.13
N HIS A 221 34.95 -2.08 3.47
CA HIS A 221 35.87 -0.93 3.62
C HIS A 221 36.76 -0.69 2.41
N ASP A 222 36.26 -0.92 1.19
CA ASP A 222 36.95 -0.64 -0.07
C ASP A 222 36.87 0.87 -0.36
N LEU A 223 37.71 1.64 0.34
CA LEU A 223 37.74 3.10 0.27
C LEU A 223 38.19 3.59 -1.11
N GLU A 224 38.97 2.79 -1.86
CA GLU A 224 39.40 3.16 -3.22
C GLU A 224 38.21 3.16 -4.18
N THR A 225 37.40 2.11 -4.16
CA THR A 225 36.17 2.05 -4.98
C THR A 225 35.17 3.15 -4.59
N ILE A 226 35.02 3.44 -3.29
CA ILE A 226 34.15 4.53 -2.79
C ILE A 226 34.63 5.88 -3.33
N ALA A 227 35.96 6.16 -3.27
CA ALA A 227 36.52 7.39 -3.78
C ALA A 227 36.31 7.54 -5.30
N ARG A 228 36.45 6.46 -6.08
CA ARG A 228 36.17 6.47 -7.53
C ARG A 228 34.70 6.77 -7.84
N HIS A 229 33.75 6.20 -7.07
CA HIS A 229 32.35 6.52 -7.24
C HIS A 229 32.04 7.98 -6.93
N ARG A 230 32.61 8.53 -5.86
CA ARG A 230 32.47 9.96 -5.50
C ARG A 230 33.00 10.87 -6.61
N ALA A 231 34.20 10.60 -7.10
CA ALA A 231 34.78 11.36 -8.21
C ALA A 231 33.94 11.30 -9.50
N LEU A 232 33.30 10.14 -9.78
CA LEU A 232 32.40 10.01 -10.92
C LEU A 232 31.15 10.88 -10.77
N LEU A 233 30.56 10.93 -9.57
CA LEU A 233 29.37 11.74 -9.25
C LEU A 233 29.69 13.25 -9.30
N GLU A 234 30.89 13.66 -8.92
CA GLU A 234 31.36 15.05 -8.97
C GLU A 234 31.53 15.58 -10.42
N GLN A 235 31.68 14.73 -11.41
CA GLN A 235 31.78 15.15 -12.81
C GLN A 235 30.48 15.75 -13.38
N ARG A 236 29.31 15.46 -12.77
CA ARG A 236 27.99 15.96 -13.16
C ARG A 236 27.16 16.38 -11.94
N PRO A 237 27.60 17.43 -11.22
CA PRO A 237 27.00 17.79 -9.94
C PRO A 237 25.52 18.18 -10.04
N ASP A 238 25.12 18.89 -11.09
CA ASP A 238 23.75 19.40 -11.24
C ASP A 238 22.74 18.27 -11.53
N ASP A 239 23.15 17.27 -12.32
CA ASP A 239 22.28 16.15 -12.74
C ASP A 239 22.19 15.06 -11.67
N LEU A 240 23.23 14.89 -10.83
CA LEU A 240 23.42 13.77 -9.92
C LEU A 240 23.47 14.18 -8.44
N GLN A 241 23.06 15.41 -8.10
CA GLN A 241 23.10 15.88 -6.71
C GLN A 241 22.36 14.95 -5.75
N GLU A 242 21.12 14.54 -6.08
CA GLU A 242 20.33 13.62 -5.26
C GLU A 242 21.03 12.27 -5.11
N VAL A 243 21.59 11.73 -6.20
CA VAL A 243 22.32 10.45 -6.17
C VAL A 243 23.54 10.56 -5.27
N SER A 244 24.32 11.64 -5.38
CA SER A 244 25.51 11.88 -4.56
C SER A 244 25.17 11.96 -3.07
N GLN A 245 24.11 12.69 -2.71
CA GLN A 245 23.65 12.82 -1.33
C GLN A 245 23.25 11.45 -0.73
N LEU A 246 22.42 10.69 -1.43
CA LEU A 246 21.98 9.37 -0.98
C LEU A 246 23.11 8.36 -0.95
N TYR A 247 24.01 8.37 -1.96
CA TYR A 247 25.17 7.50 -1.99
C TYR A 247 26.09 7.73 -0.79
N ASN A 248 26.37 8.99 -0.45
CA ASN A 248 27.21 9.32 0.70
C ASN A 248 26.52 8.94 2.01
N LEU A 249 25.23 9.26 2.20
CA LEU A 249 24.46 8.92 3.38
C LEU A 249 24.49 7.41 3.65
N PHE A 250 24.16 6.59 2.65
CA PHE A 250 24.14 5.13 2.81
C PHE A 250 25.55 4.55 2.97
N THR A 251 26.55 5.10 2.27
CA THR A 251 27.92 4.63 2.39
C THR A 251 28.47 4.84 3.80
N GLU A 252 28.23 6.02 4.39
CA GLU A 252 28.65 6.34 5.75
C GLU A 252 27.92 5.47 6.78
N ALA A 253 26.60 5.34 6.67
CA ALA A 253 25.83 4.47 7.55
C ALA A 253 26.30 2.99 7.50
N ILE A 254 26.59 2.47 6.30
CA ILE A 254 27.09 1.08 6.15
C ILE A 254 28.50 0.95 6.76
N LEU A 255 29.38 1.94 6.59
CA LEU A 255 30.70 1.90 7.19
C LEU A 255 30.63 1.89 8.73
N GLU A 256 29.72 2.66 9.32
CA GLU A 256 29.47 2.71 10.76
C GLU A 256 28.89 1.40 11.31
N ASP A 257 27.92 0.82 10.61
CA ASP A 257 27.23 -0.41 11.02
C ASP A 257 28.16 -1.65 10.98
N TYR A 258 29.20 -1.62 10.13
CA TYR A 258 30.10 -2.77 9.91
C TYR A 258 31.57 -2.35 10.11
N PRO A 259 32.03 -2.08 11.34
CA PRO A 259 33.43 -1.74 11.62
C PRO A 259 34.38 -2.87 11.22
N LEU A 260 35.67 -2.55 10.98
CA LEU A 260 36.73 -3.51 10.64
C LEU A 260 37.01 -4.49 11.79
#